data_8944e913c2c6a36e943d62f9eaf01087
#
_entry.id   8944e913c2c6a36e943d62f9eaf01087
#
_cell.length_a   1.000
_cell.length_b   1.000
_cell.length_c   1.000
_cell.angle_alpha   90.00
_cell.angle_beta   90.00
_cell.angle_gamma   90.00
#
_symmetry.space_group_name_H-M   'P 1'
#
loop_
_entity.id
_entity.type
_entity.pdbx_description
1 polymer ?
#
loop_
_entity_poly.entity_id
_entity_poly.type
_entity_poly.pdbx_seq_one_letter_code
_entity_poly.pdbx_strand_id
1 'polypeptide(L)'
;SLAGNLEGYVIGLTYKRKQETSMARHRRTHPFRDSRQDIETARDIPDTAQTRAPSYKLAFADEAFMEREELRPVRLQLELLKPQLLMDEYGVESTVVLFGGARIPEPEKKAQAKTPYLAELSRYYDEARRFARMVTERSLAMGGKRDIVVTGGGPGVMEAGNRGAQEAGGISIGLNIVLPHEQAPNAYVTPDLCFNFHYFAIRKMHFLMRANAICVFPGGFGTLDEMFESLTLIQTGRMKPVPFLLFGRAFWERIINWQALADAGTIGPDDLKLITYVETAEEAFEVFCAAEGACGDQTTS
;
A
#
# COMPACT_ATOMS: atom_id res chain seq x y z
N SER A 1 24.08 14.26 2.14
CA SER A 1 25.02 14.12 1.03
C SER A 1 24.29 14.36 -0.29
N LEU A 2 24.88 15.18 -1.17
CA LEU A 2 24.29 15.64 -2.45
C LEU A 2 24.00 14.52 -3.47
N ALA A 3 24.50 13.32 -3.29
CA ALA A 3 24.31 12.21 -4.21
C ALA A 3 22.88 11.61 -4.16
N GLY A 4 22.25 11.51 -2.99
CA GLY A 4 20.89 10.99 -2.85
C GLY A 4 19.79 11.84 -3.49
N ASN A 5 20.03 13.13 -3.67
CA ASN A 5 19.07 14.03 -4.31
C ASN A 5 19.09 13.96 -5.86
N LEU A 6 20.21 13.52 -6.46
CA LEU A 6 20.33 13.44 -7.92
C LEU A 6 19.63 12.20 -8.49
N GLU A 7 19.63 11.06 -7.79
CA GLU A 7 18.94 9.84 -8.25
C GLU A 7 17.42 9.98 -8.18
N GLY A 8 16.86 10.57 -7.11
CA GLY A 8 15.44 10.90 -7.03
C GLY A 8 15.00 11.89 -8.12
N TYR A 9 15.87 12.81 -8.50
CA TYR A 9 15.60 13.77 -9.59
C TYR A 9 15.61 13.10 -10.97
N VAL A 10 16.50 12.14 -11.18
CA VAL A 10 16.60 11.36 -12.44
C VAL A 10 15.39 10.44 -12.60
N ILE A 11 14.93 9.79 -11.52
CA ILE A 11 13.72 8.93 -11.55
C ILE A 11 12.49 9.79 -11.84
N GLY A 12 12.34 10.96 -11.21
CA GLY A 12 11.23 11.88 -11.46
C GLY A 12 11.22 12.45 -12.90
N LEU A 13 12.38 12.74 -13.48
CA LEU A 13 12.50 13.18 -14.87
C LEU A 13 12.16 12.04 -15.86
N THR A 14 12.53 10.81 -15.54
CA THR A 14 12.22 9.62 -16.37
C THR A 14 10.72 9.33 -16.33
N TYR A 15 10.06 9.54 -15.18
CA TYR A 15 8.62 9.39 -15.03
C TYR A 15 7.85 10.48 -15.79
N LYS A 16 8.23 11.74 -15.64
CA LYS A 16 7.64 12.86 -16.41
C LYS A 16 7.72 12.60 -17.93
N ARG A 17 8.85 12.11 -18.38
CA ARG A 17 9.07 11.73 -19.79
C ARG A 17 8.23 10.53 -20.21
N LYS A 18 8.01 9.52 -19.32
CA LYS A 18 7.11 8.39 -19.57
C LYS A 18 5.65 8.80 -19.58
N GLN A 19 5.21 9.70 -18.68
CA GLN A 19 3.86 10.26 -18.71
C GLN A 19 3.60 11.05 -20.01
N GLU A 20 4.54 11.90 -20.43
CA GLU A 20 4.44 12.62 -21.70
C GLU A 20 4.38 11.66 -22.89
N THR A 21 5.12 10.55 -22.84
CA THR A 21 5.14 9.54 -23.90
C THR A 21 3.88 8.67 -23.88
N SER A 22 3.34 8.32 -22.71
CA SER A 22 2.09 7.58 -22.56
C SER A 22 0.90 8.44 -23.00
N MET A 23 0.86 9.70 -22.57
CA MET A 23 -0.15 10.68 -23.03
C MET A 23 -0.04 10.94 -24.54
N ALA A 24 1.17 10.97 -25.09
CA ALA A 24 1.40 11.13 -26.54
C ALA A 24 0.93 9.92 -27.35
N ARG A 25 1.02 8.70 -26.81
CA ARG A 25 0.48 7.50 -27.46
C ARG A 25 -1.05 7.49 -27.50
N HIS A 26 -1.75 7.93 -26.45
CA HIS A 26 -3.22 8.05 -26.44
C HIS A 26 -3.74 9.16 -27.35
N ARG A 27 -2.99 10.25 -27.56
CA ARG A 27 -3.38 11.37 -28.43
C ARG A 27 -3.56 10.99 -29.92
N ARG A 28 -3.00 9.87 -30.37
CA ARG A 28 -2.97 9.53 -31.83
C ARG A 28 -4.18 8.76 -32.35
N THR A 29 -5.11 8.34 -31.49
CA THR A 29 -6.18 7.42 -31.89
C THR A 29 -7.60 7.94 -31.67
N HIS A 30 -7.78 9.13 -31.06
CA HIS A 30 -9.11 9.63 -30.73
C HIS A 30 -9.43 10.90 -31.52
N PRO A 31 -10.54 10.94 -32.29
CA PRO A 31 -10.91 12.11 -33.10
C PRO A 31 -11.47 13.28 -32.28
N PHE A 32 -11.85 13.06 -31.03
CA PHE A 32 -12.38 14.09 -30.13
C PHE A 32 -11.25 14.81 -29.38
N ARG A 33 -11.51 16.06 -29.02
CA ARG A 33 -10.62 16.81 -28.12
C ARG A 33 -10.52 16.11 -26.77
N ASP A 34 -9.35 16.15 -26.16
CA ASP A 34 -9.17 15.62 -24.80
C ASP A 34 -9.64 16.65 -23.75
N SER A 35 -9.94 16.16 -22.56
CA SER A 35 -10.43 16.98 -21.45
C SER A 35 -9.46 18.08 -21.02
N ARG A 36 -8.15 17.90 -21.22
CA ARG A 36 -7.11 18.89 -20.92
C ARG A 36 -7.20 20.09 -21.88
N GLN A 37 -7.39 19.81 -23.17
CA GLN A 37 -7.59 20.86 -24.18
C GLN A 37 -8.83 21.71 -23.86
N ASP A 38 -9.91 21.08 -23.35
CA ASP A 38 -11.13 21.77 -22.96
C ASP A 38 -10.93 22.63 -21.69
N ILE A 39 -10.16 22.13 -20.69
CA ILE A 39 -9.78 22.94 -19.53
C ILE A 39 -8.95 24.17 -19.95
N GLU A 40 -7.97 23.99 -20.83
CA GLU A 40 -7.13 25.09 -21.32
C GLU A 40 -7.98 26.13 -22.07
N THR A 41 -8.88 25.70 -22.95
CA THR A 41 -9.82 26.59 -23.68
C THR A 41 -10.79 27.33 -22.74
N ALA A 42 -11.30 26.62 -21.71
CA ALA A 42 -12.24 27.21 -20.75
C ALA A 42 -11.60 28.27 -19.83
N ARG A 43 -10.28 28.37 -19.81
CA ARG A 43 -9.54 29.42 -19.07
C ARG A 43 -9.38 30.69 -19.86
N ASP A 44 -9.39 30.63 -21.19
CA ASP A 44 -9.20 31.77 -22.11
C ASP A 44 -10.54 32.17 -22.77
N ILE A 45 -11.43 32.65 -21.93
CA ILE A 45 -12.80 33.07 -22.33
C ILE A 45 -13.07 34.49 -21.83
N PRO A 46 -13.97 35.25 -22.52
CA PRO A 46 -14.37 36.58 -22.06
C PRO A 46 -14.97 36.57 -20.66
N ASP A 47 -14.62 37.56 -19.85
CA ASP A 47 -15.14 37.72 -18.50
C ASP A 47 -16.57 38.33 -18.54
N THR A 48 -17.58 37.50 -18.31
CA THR A 48 -19.01 37.88 -18.30
C THR A 48 -19.67 37.34 -17.02
N ALA A 49 -20.89 37.81 -16.74
CA ALA A 49 -21.67 37.29 -15.62
C ALA A 49 -21.93 35.77 -15.75
N GLN A 50 -22.09 35.28 -16.98
CA GLN A 50 -22.34 33.87 -17.28
C GLN A 50 -21.07 33.03 -17.04
N THR A 51 -19.92 33.48 -17.55
CA THR A 51 -18.64 32.75 -17.41
C THR A 51 -18.09 32.73 -15.98
N ARG A 52 -18.51 33.69 -15.14
CA ARG A 52 -18.23 33.72 -13.71
C ARG A 52 -19.13 32.81 -12.86
N ALA A 53 -20.27 32.40 -13.41
CA ALA A 53 -21.22 31.58 -12.66
C ALA A 53 -20.65 30.20 -12.35
N PRO A 54 -20.83 29.68 -11.13
CA PRO A 54 -20.36 28.33 -10.79
C PRO A 54 -20.86 27.24 -11.72
N SER A 55 -22.09 27.37 -12.22
CA SER A 55 -22.72 26.46 -13.18
C SER A 55 -22.01 26.37 -14.54
N TYR A 56 -21.15 27.33 -14.87
CA TYR A 56 -20.41 27.35 -16.13
C TYR A 56 -19.13 26.55 -16.10
N LYS A 57 -18.64 26.19 -14.92
CA LYS A 57 -17.46 25.38 -14.79
C LYS A 57 -17.66 23.97 -15.35
N LEU A 58 -16.61 23.40 -15.95
CA LEU A 58 -16.60 21.99 -16.34
C LEU A 58 -16.77 21.12 -15.11
N ALA A 59 -17.75 20.23 -15.09
CA ALA A 59 -18.15 19.48 -13.90
C ALA A 59 -16.99 18.69 -13.26
N PHE A 60 -16.14 18.06 -14.07
CA PHE A 60 -14.98 17.29 -13.57
C PHE A 60 -13.83 18.16 -13.06
N ALA A 61 -13.84 19.46 -13.33
CA ALA A 61 -12.86 20.44 -12.87
C ALA A 61 -13.45 21.41 -11.83
N ASP A 62 -14.66 21.17 -11.36
CA ASP A 62 -15.32 21.95 -10.31
C ASP A 62 -15.20 21.24 -8.96
N GLU A 63 -14.26 21.70 -8.13
CA GLU A 63 -14.00 21.12 -6.80
C GLU A 63 -15.25 21.16 -5.92
N ALA A 64 -15.97 22.30 -5.88
CA ALA A 64 -17.17 22.45 -5.06
C ALA A 64 -18.28 21.49 -5.49
N PHE A 65 -18.41 21.22 -6.79
CA PHE A 65 -19.34 20.22 -7.30
C PHE A 65 -18.87 18.81 -6.91
N MET A 66 -17.58 18.50 -7.04
CA MET A 66 -17.02 17.19 -6.70
C MET A 66 -17.10 16.85 -5.21
N GLU A 67 -17.20 17.86 -4.32
CA GLU A 67 -17.35 17.68 -2.87
C GLU A 67 -18.78 17.33 -2.43
N ARG A 68 -19.77 17.48 -3.31
CA ARG A 68 -21.16 17.20 -2.97
C ARG A 68 -21.39 15.74 -2.56
N GLU A 69 -22.27 15.52 -1.58
CA GLU A 69 -22.58 14.17 -1.07
C GLU A 69 -23.16 13.24 -2.15
N GLU A 70 -23.93 13.76 -3.09
CA GLU A 70 -24.50 13.00 -4.21
C GLU A 70 -23.43 12.42 -5.12
N LEU A 71 -22.22 13.00 -5.13
CA LEU A 71 -21.09 12.52 -5.93
C LEU A 71 -20.18 11.53 -5.19
N ARG A 72 -20.59 11.05 -4.02
CA ARG A 72 -19.87 9.98 -3.30
C ARG A 72 -19.56 8.76 -4.19
N PRO A 73 -20.47 8.24 -5.01
CA PRO A 73 -20.16 7.13 -5.91
C PRO A 73 -19.03 7.45 -6.90
N VAL A 74 -18.99 8.68 -7.43
CA VAL A 74 -17.92 9.13 -8.33
C VAL A 74 -16.59 9.19 -7.60
N ARG A 75 -16.56 9.75 -6.38
CA ARG A 75 -15.32 9.80 -5.58
C ARG A 75 -14.81 8.41 -5.24
N LEU A 76 -15.67 7.44 -4.92
CA LEU A 76 -15.29 6.04 -4.72
C LEU A 76 -14.63 5.45 -5.97
N GLN A 77 -15.16 5.72 -7.16
CA GLN A 77 -14.56 5.29 -8.42
C GLN A 77 -13.20 5.94 -8.66
N LEU A 78 -13.05 7.24 -8.37
CA LEU A 78 -11.78 7.94 -8.52
C LEU A 78 -10.70 7.37 -7.58
N GLU A 79 -11.05 7.09 -6.32
CA GLU A 79 -10.12 6.46 -5.37
C GLU A 79 -9.77 5.01 -5.72
N LEU A 80 -10.66 4.28 -6.40
CA LEU A 80 -10.34 2.96 -6.93
C LEU A 80 -9.41 3.07 -8.15
N LEU A 81 -9.69 3.97 -9.07
CA LEU A 81 -8.99 4.04 -10.36
C LEU A 81 -7.62 4.70 -10.26
N LYS A 82 -7.47 5.79 -9.50
CA LYS A 82 -6.23 6.56 -9.46
C LYS A 82 -5.01 5.73 -9.03
N PRO A 83 -5.03 5.01 -7.88
CA PRO A 83 -3.90 4.17 -7.51
C PRO A 83 -3.68 3.02 -8.48
N GLN A 84 -4.75 2.41 -9.00
CA GLN A 84 -4.65 1.31 -9.96
C GLN A 84 -3.91 1.75 -11.22
N LEU A 85 -4.32 2.85 -11.85
CA LEU A 85 -3.71 3.36 -13.07
C LEU A 85 -2.25 3.75 -12.85
N LEU A 86 -1.94 4.44 -11.74
CA LEU A 86 -0.57 4.85 -11.44
C LEU A 86 0.33 3.64 -11.14
N MET A 87 -0.15 2.65 -10.40
CA MET A 87 0.61 1.40 -10.19
C MET A 87 0.84 0.63 -11.50
N ASP A 88 -0.15 0.60 -12.40
CA ASP A 88 -0.01 0.00 -13.74
C ASP A 88 1.03 0.75 -14.58
N GLU A 89 1.05 2.08 -14.56
CA GLU A 89 2.04 2.91 -15.24
C GLU A 89 3.46 2.67 -14.71
N TYR A 90 3.62 2.39 -13.40
CA TYR A 90 4.88 1.97 -12.80
C TYR A 90 5.23 0.50 -13.08
N GLY A 91 4.31 -0.26 -13.65
CA GLY A 91 4.47 -1.68 -13.93
C GLY A 91 4.47 -2.55 -12.68
N VAL A 92 3.76 -2.14 -11.62
CA VAL A 92 3.60 -2.95 -10.40
C VAL A 92 2.71 -4.15 -10.70
N GLU A 93 3.30 -5.34 -10.69
CA GLU A 93 2.60 -6.62 -10.97
C GLU A 93 2.02 -7.24 -9.70
N SER A 94 2.82 -7.29 -8.62
CA SER A 94 2.40 -7.81 -7.32
C SER A 94 3.01 -7.03 -6.17
N THR A 95 2.43 -7.20 -4.97
CA THR A 95 2.86 -6.52 -3.76
C THR A 95 3.06 -7.48 -2.59
N VAL A 96 3.94 -7.12 -1.67
CA VAL A 96 4.06 -7.72 -0.34
C VAL A 96 3.58 -6.71 0.68
N VAL A 97 2.51 -7.09 1.40
CA VAL A 97 1.81 -6.20 2.33
C VAL A 97 2.43 -6.30 3.71
N LEU A 98 2.77 -5.18 4.31
CA LEU A 98 3.22 -5.10 5.70
C LEU A 98 2.21 -4.30 6.52
N PHE A 99 1.50 -4.99 7.41
CA PHE A 99 0.64 -4.39 8.43
C PHE A 99 1.35 -4.39 9.78
N GLY A 100 1.22 -3.34 10.56
CA GLY A 100 1.82 -3.29 11.89
C GLY A 100 1.60 -1.97 12.62
N GLY A 101 2.01 -1.93 13.88
CA GLY A 101 1.75 -0.84 14.79
C GLY A 101 2.51 0.46 14.43
N ALA A 102 1.77 1.55 14.26
CA ALA A 102 2.33 2.89 14.05
C ALA A 102 3.12 3.43 15.26
N ARG A 103 2.91 2.83 16.44
CA ARG A 103 3.55 3.27 17.71
C ARG A 103 4.79 2.48 18.07
N ILE A 104 5.16 1.44 17.31
CA ILE A 104 6.36 0.66 17.53
C ILE A 104 7.56 1.54 17.13
N PRO A 105 8.42 1.93 18.09
CA PRO A 105 9.53 2.82 17.79
C PRO A 105 10.67 2.06 17.11
N GLU A 106 11.48 2.77 16.34
CA GLU A 106 12.79 2.24 15.95
C GLU A 106 13.66 1.98 17.20
N PRO A 107 14.61 1.04 17.17
CA PRO A 107 15.39 0.65 18.34
C PRO A 107 16.14 1.78 19.04
N GLU A 108 16.62 2.75 18.27
CA GLU A 108 17.33 3.92 18.79
C GLU A 108 16.41 4.82 19.63
N LYS A 109 15.10 4.77 19.37
CA LYS A 109 14.07 5.55 20.05
C LYS A 109 13.25 4.74 21.07
N LYS A 110 13.60 3.48 21.33
CA LYS A 110 12.86 2.60 22.26
C LYS A 110 12.68 3.18 23.65
N ALA A 111 13.61 4.00 24.12
CA ALA A 111 13.51 4.68 25.40
C ALA A 111 12.36 5.70 25.48
N GLN A 112 11.82 6.15 24.33
CA GLN A 112 10.70 7.06 24.21
C GLN A 112 9.35 6.33 24.13
N ALA A 113 9.35 4.99 24.16
CA ALA A 113 8.13 4.19 24.10
C ALA A 113 7.23 4.49 25.31
N LYS A 114 5.91 4.55 25.07
CA LYS A 114 4.92 4.88 26.11
C LYS A 114 4.82 3.82 27.20
N THR A 115 5.27 2.59 26.95
CA THR A 115 5.26 1.49 27.94
C THR A 115 6.49 0.62 27.75
N PRO A 116 6.97 -0.07 28.80
CA PRO A 116 8.09 -1.02 28.70
C PRO A 116 7.83 -2.11 27.65
N TYR A 117 6.61 -2.64 27.60
CA TYR A 117 6.24 -3.67 26.63
C TYR A 117 6.30 -3.15 25.18
N LEU A 118 5.90 -1.91 24.93
CA LEU A 118 6.05 -1.29 23.61
C LEU A 118 7.53 -1.12 23.23
N ALA A 119 8.40 -0.82 24.23
CA ALA A 119 9.84 -0.78 23.99
C ALA A 119 10.43 -2.14 23.58
N GLU A 120 9.92 -3.25 24.15
CA GLU A 120 10.30 -4.61 23.74
C GLU A 120 9.88 -4.94 22.31
N LEU A 121 8.75 -4.43 21.87
CA LEU A 121 8.25 -4.60 20.49
C LEU A 121 9.09 -3.85 19.43
N SER A 122 9.99 -2.94 19.85
CA SER A 122 10.89 -2.19 18.97
C SER A 122 11.73 -3.11 18.05
N ARG A 123 12.05 -4.33 18.48
CA ARG A 123 12.73 -5.32 17.63
C ARG A 123 12.02 -5.60 16.31
N TYR A 124 10.68 -5.52 16.30
CA TYR A 124 9.89 -5.77 15.11
C TYR A 124 9.94 -4.63 14.08
N TYR A 125 10.40 -3.44 14.47
CA TYR A 125 10.77 -2.40 13.51
C TYR A 125 11.95 -2.88 12.64
N ASP A 126 13.00 -3.40 13.27
CA ASP A 126 14.16 -3.92 12.53
C ASP A 126 13.82 -5.15 11.70
N GLU A 127 13.01 -6.07 12.23
CA GLU A 127 12.57 -7.23 11.46
C GLU A 127 11.76 -6.82 10.23
N ALA A 128 10.86 -5.85 10.35
CA ALA A 128 10.09 -5.32 9.23
C ALA A 128 11.00 -4.65 8.17
N ARG A 129 11.98 -3.85 8.62
CA ARG A 129 12.94 -3.18 7.76
C ARG A 129 13.83 -4.19 7.02
N ARG A 130 14.37 -5.21 7.73
CA ARG A 130 15.19 -6.27 7.14
C ARG A 130 14.41 -7.12 6.15
N PHE A 131 13.21 -7.56 6.51
CA PHE A 131 12.34 -8.34 5.63
C PHE A 131 11.99 -7.56 4.35
N ALA A 132 11.57 -6.31 4.49
CA ALA A 132 11.26 -5.44 3.34
C ALA A 132 12.48 -5.23 2.42
N ARG A 133 13.67 -5.09 3.00
CA ARG A 133 14.92 -5.03 2.25
C ARG A 133 15.18 -6.31 1.45
N MET A 134 15.09 -7.47 2.08
CA MET A 134 15.32 -8.78 1.42
C MET A 134 14.34 -9.01 0.28
N VAL A 135 13.04 -8.73 0.50
CA VAL A 135 12.00 -8.81 -0.53
C VAL A 135 12.32 -7.88 -1.70
N THR A 136 12.74 -6.66 -1.41
CA THR A 136 13.06 -5.66 -2.45
C THR A 136 14.31 -6.02 -3.23
N GLU A 137 15.37 -6.51 -2.58
CA GLU A 137 16.59 -7.01 -3.24
C GLU A 137 16.26 -8.14 -4.22
N ARG A 138 15.42 -9.08 -3.79
CA ARG A 138 14.90 -10.15 -4.66
C ARG A 138 14.05 -9.60 -5.81
N SER A 139 13.15 -8.68 -5.54
CA SER A 139 12.32 -8.01 -6.55
C SER A 139 13.19 -7.36 -7.63
N LEU A 140 14.20 -6.60 -7.24
CA LEU A 140 15.14 -5.94 -8.16
C LEU A 140 15.89 -6.95 -9.03
N ALA A 141 16.32 -8.08 -8.47
CA ALA A 141 16.95 -9.16 -9.23
C ALA A 141 16.01 -9.77 -10.29
N MET A 142 14.68 -9.67 -10.11
CA MET A 142 13.65 -10.12 -11.04
C MET A 142 13.07 -8.99 -11.92
N GLY A 143 13.68 -7.81 -11.96
CA GLY A 143 13.27 -6.69 -12.78
C GLY A 143 12.46 -5.60 -12.06
N GLY A 144 12.28 -5.68 -10.74
CA GLY A 144 11.75 -4.62 -9.89
C GLY A 144 10.27 -4.27 -10.08
N LYS A 145 9.46 -5.23 -10.56
CA LYS A 145 8.02 -5.03 -10.82
C LYS A 145 7.11 -5.90 -9.95
N ARG A 146 7.64 -7.00 -9.47
CA ARG A 146 6.94 -7.96 -8.61
C ARG A 146 7.34 -7.74 -7.16
N ASP A 147 6.43 -8.09 -6.25
CA ASP A 147 6.66 -8.12 -4.81
C ASP A 147 7.07 -6.76 -4.23
N ILE A 148 6.47 -5.70 -4.75
CA ILE A 148 6.70 -4.34 -4.28
C ILE A 148 6.12 -4.20 -2.87
N VAL A 149 6.95 -3.72 -1.93
CA VAL A 149 6.50 -3.49 -0.54
C VAL A 149 5.41 -2.44 -0.50
N VAL A 150 4.29 -2.76 0.14
CA VAL A 150 3.19 -1.84 0.39
C VAL A 150 2.88 -1.76 1.89
N THR A 151 2.71 -0.55 2.38
CA THR A 151 2.36 -0.24 3.76
C THR A 151 1.25 0.81 3.83
N GLY A 152 0.76 1.11 5.03
CA GLY A 152 -0.15 2.24 5.26
C GLY A 152 0.51 3.62 5.20
N GLY A 153 1.81 3.71 4.90
CA GLY A 153 2.54 4.97 4.72
C GLY A 153 2.83 5.77 5.99
N GLY A 154 2.36 5.31 7.17
CA GLY A 154 2.56 5.98 8.46
C GLY A 154 3.89 5.64 9.15
N PRO A 155 4.04 5.99 10.43
CA PRO A 155 5.24 5.70 11.23
C PRO A 155 5.30 4.23 11.69
N GLY A 156 6.32 3.89 12.45
CA GLY A 156 6.51 2.59 13.10
C GLY A 156 6.83 1.49 12.08
N VAL A 157 6.12 0.36 12.16
CA VAL A 157 6.33 -0.78 11.25
C VAL A 157 6.14 -0.40 9.78
N MET A 158 5.20 0.50 9.47
CA MET A 158 4.97 0.99 8.11
C MET A 158 6.19 1.73 7.57
N GLU A 159 6.75 2.62 8.39
CA GLU A 159 8.00 3.33 8.08
C GLU A 159 9.16 2.35 7.90
N ALA A 160 9.30 1.38 8.78
CA ALA A 160 10.33 0.35 8.70
C ALA A 160 10.30 -0.40 7.36
N GLY A 161 9.09 -0.79 6.91
CA GLY A 161 8.89 -1.46 5.63
C GLY A 161 9.31 -0.59 4.43
N ASN A 162 8.83 0.65 4.37
CA ASN A 162 9.21 1.57 3.29
C ASN A 162 10.71 1.90 3.32
N ARG A 163 11.29 2.07 4.51
CA ARG A 163 12.72 2.32 4.70
C ARG A 163 13.58 1.16 4.20
N GLY A 164 13.22 -0.08 4.55
CA GLY A 164 13.94 -1.26 4.07
C GLY A 164 13.95 -1.36 2.55
N ALA A 165 12.81 -1.06 1.89
CA ALA A 165 12.71 -1.03 0.44
C ALA A 165 13.59 0.07 -0.18
N GLN A 166 13.56 1.30 0.36
CA GLN A 166 14.39 2.40 -0.12
C GLN A 166 15.89 2.11 0.06
N GLU A 167 16.30 1.53 1.19
CA GLU A 167 17.69 1.16 1.46
C GLU A 167 18.22 0.09 0.51
N ALA A 168 17.36 -0.78 -0.01
CA ALA A 168 17.68 -1.73 -1.07
C ALA A 168 17.75 -1.09 -2.47
N GLY A 169 17.40 0.20 -2.60
CA GLY A 169 17.34 0.90 -3.88
C GLY A 169 16.07 0.65 -4.70
N GLY A 170 15.03 0.05 -4.09
CA GLY A 170 13.76 -0.21 -4.74
C GLY A 170 12.69 0.84 -4.44
N ILE A 171 11.53 0.66 -5.09
CA ILE A 171 10.33 1.46 -4.85
C ILE A 171 9.47 0.80 -3.77
N SER A 172 8.64 1.62 -3.10
CA SER A 172 7.61 1.13 -2.18
C SER A 172 6.35 1.97 -2.25
N ILE A 173 5.23 1.41 -1.82
CA ILE A 173 3.90 2.01 -1.90
C ILE A 173 3.45 2.40 -0.49
N GLY A 174 2.88 3.61 -0.35
CA GLY A 174 2.19 4.07 0.85
C GLY A 174 0.71 4.31 0.57
N LEU A 175 -0.17 3.57 1.24
CA LEU A 175 -1.61 3.75 1.15
C LEU A 175 -2.10 4.47 2.41
N ASN A 176 -2.00 5.79 2.42
CA ASN A 176 -2.39 6.64 3.55
C ASN A 176 -3.91 6.82 3.61
N ILE A 177 -4.41 7.25 4.76
CA ILE A 177 -5.81 7.61 4.98
C ILE A 177 -5.86 8.95 5.70
N VAL A 178 -6.80 9.81 5.32
CA VAL A 178 -6.98 11.09 6.01
C VAL A 178 -7.49 10.86 7.42
N LEU A 179 -6.72 11.27 8.44
CA LEU A 179 -7.08 11.20 9.85
C LEU A 179 -6.99 12.59 10.49
N PRO A 180 -7.86 12.94 11.47
CA PRO A 180 -7.93 14.28 12.05
C PRO A 180 -6.63 14.79 12.70
N HIS A 181 -5.75 13.88 13.10
CA HIS A 181 -4.50 14.18 13.81
C HIS A 181 -3.29 13.51 13.16
N GLU A 182 -3.37 13.21 11.87
CA GLU A 182 -2.31 12.51 11.18
C GLU A 182 -1.16 13.45 10.82
N GLN A 183 0.05 12.92 10.99
CA GLN A 183 1.28 13.52 10.49
C GLN A 183 1.43 13.20 9.00
N ALA A 184 2.35 13.87 8.34
CA ALA A 184 2.73 13.54 6.97
C ALA A 184 3.13 12.07 6.83
N PRO A 185 2.98 11.47 5.63
CA PRO A 185 3.53 10.15 5.32
C PRO A 185 5.01 10.04 5.71
N ASN A 186 5.47 8.83 6.01
CA ASN A 186 6.90 8.63 6.26
C ASN A 186 7.74 8.97 5.00
N ALA A 187 8.97 9.44 5.21
CA ALA A 187 9.83 9.98 4.16
C ALA A 187 10.40 8.91 3.20
N TYR A 188 10.15 7.63 3.45
CA TYR A 188 10.72 6.51 2.70
C TYR A 188 9.78 5.95 1.63
N VAL A 189 8.50 6.36 1.62
CA VAL A 189 7.56 6.01 0.55
C VAL A 189 8.01 6.65 -0.76
N THR A 190 7.94 5.91 -1.86
CA THR A 190 8.18 6.48 -3.19
C THR A 190 7.14 7.57 -3.48
N PRO A 191 7.55 8.83 -3.75
CA PRO A 191 6.63 9.97 -3.79
C PRO A 191 5.43 9.76 -4.74
N ASP A 192 5.66 9.23 -5.94
CA ASP A 192 4.62 9.01 -6.94
C ASP A 192 3.71 7.79 -6.63
N LEU A 193 4.08 6.97 -5.64
CA LEU A 193 3.32 5.83 -5.14
C LEU A 193 2.80 6.06 -3.72
N CYS A 194 2.75 7.31 -3.28
CA CYS A 194 2.20 7.74 -2.00
C CYS A 194 0.76 8.22 -2.20
N PHE A 195 -0.19 7.33 -1.93
CA PHE A 195 -1.62 7.61 -2.10
C PHE A 195 -2.25 8.04 -0.79
N ASN A 196 -3.29 8.88 -0.88
CA ASN A 196 -4.09 9.31 0.26
C ASN A 196 -5.57 9.05 -0.01
N PHE A 197 -6.25 8.38 0.91
CA PHE A 197 -7.63 7.93 0.78
C PHE A 197 -8.55 8.68 1.74
N HIS A 198 -9.78 8.90 1.31
CA HIS A 198 -10.90 9.29 2.15
C HIS A 198 -11.69 8.06 2.64
N TYR A 199 -11.82 7.04 1.78
CA TYR A 199 -12.64 5.84 2.07
C TYR A 199 -11.81 4.64 2.49
N PHE A 200 -11.98 4.19 3.75
CA PHE A 200 -11.32 2.99 4.27
C PHE A 200 -11.54 1.75 3.40
N ALA A 201 -12.78 1.55 2.93
CA ALA A 201 -13.15 0.37 2.13
C ALA A 201 -12.33 0.28 0.83
N ILE A 202 -12.12 1.38 0.14
CA ILE A 202 -11.34 1.42 -1.11
C ILE A 202 -9.85 1.23 -0.83
N ARG A 203 -9.32 1.85 0.23
CA ARG A 203 -7.94 1.64 0.68
C ARG A 203 -7.65 0.17 0.97
N LYS A 204 -8.54 -0.52 1.69
CA LYS A 204 -8.43 -1.95 2.01
C LYS A 204 -8.35 -2.82 0.77
N MET A 205 -9.18 -2.54 -0.24
CA MET A 205 -9.11 -3.25 -1.52
C MET A 205 -7.72 -3.13 -2.15
N HIS A 206 -7.12 -1.94 -2.16
CA HIS A 206 -5.80 -1.73 -2.76
C HIS A 206 -4.66 -2.46 -2.06
N PHE A 207 -4.75 -2.69 -0.74
CA PHE A 207 -3.79 -3.55 -0.05
C PHE A 207 -3.79 -4.98 -0.62
N LEU A 208 -4.98 -5.51 -0.94
CA LEU A 208 -5.15 -6.93 -1.22
C LEU A 208 -5.20 -7.29 -2.71
N MET A 209 -5.61 -6.36 -3.59
CA MET A 209 -5.82 -6.63 -5.02
C MET A 209 -4.59 -7.19 -5.74
N ARG A 210 -3.37 -6.86 -5.26
CA ARG A 210 -2.10 -7.30 -5.85
C ARG A 210 -1.25 -8.09 -4.87
N ALA A 211 -1.78 -8.41 -3.69
CA ALA A 211 -1.02 -9.04 -2.62
C ALA A 211 -0.57 -10.46 -3.01
N ASN A 212 0.73 -10.68 -2.91
CA ASN A 212 1.40 -11.97 -3.08
C ASN A 212 1.85 -12.57 -1.74
N ALA A 213 1.93 -11.74 -0.69
CA ALA A 213 2.10 -12.14 0.70
C ALA A 213 1.54 -11.05 1.62
N ILE A 214 1.13 -11.46 2.82
CA ILE A 214 0.65 -10.57 3.88
C ILE A 214 1.46 -10.84 5.14
N CYS A 215 2.17 -9.83 5.62
CA CYS A 215 3.01 -9.88 6.81
C CYS A 215 2.42 -8.96 7.87
N VAL A 216 2.08 -9.50 9.02
CA VAL A 216 1.42 -8.78 10.11
C VAL A 216 2.33 -8.76 11.33
N PHE A 217 2.76 -7.58 11.70
CA PHE A 217 3.57 -7.30 12.88
C PHE A 217 2.69 -6.88 14.06
N PRO A 218 3.17 -6.96 15.29
CA PRO A 218 2.41 -6.47 16.44
C PRO A 218 1.81 -5.09 16.20
N GLY A 219 0.52 -4.91 16.56
CA GLY A 219 -0.19 -3.67 16.28
C GLY A 219 -1.51 -3.55 17.03
N GLY A 220 -2.19 -2.45 16.80
CA GLY A 220 -3.49 -2.15 17.43
C GLY A 220 -4.68 -2.44 16.52
N PHE A 221 -5.79 -1.73 16.76
CA PHE A 221 -7.06 -1.96 16.06
C PHE A 221 -6.95 -1.90 14.53
N GLY A 222 -6.23 -0.93 13.96
CA GLY A 222 -6.06 -0.86 12.51
C GLY A 222 -5.33 -2.07 11.94
N THR A 223 -4.32 -2.59 12.67
CA THR A 223 -3.62 -3.82 12.27
C THR A 223 -4.52 -5.05 12.37
N LEU A 224 -5.31 -5.17 13.45
CA LEU A 224 -6.26 -6.25 13.65
C LEU A 224 -7.38 -6.25 12.60
N ASP A 225 -7.89 -5.07 12.27
CA ASP A 225 -8.92 -4.87 11.26
C ASP A 225 -8.47 -5.39 9.89
N GLU A 226 -7.30 -4.98 9.41
CA GLU A 226 -6.75 -5.45 8.15
C GLU A 226 -6.39 -6.95 8.16
N MET A 227 -5.91 -7.44 9.29
CA MET A 227 -5.58 -8.85 9.48
C MET A 227 -6.83 -9.73 9.39
N PHE A 228 -7.89 -9.42 10.14
CA PHE A 228 -9.10 -10.23 10.15
C PHE A 228 -9.89 -10.13 8.85
N GLU A 229 -9.91 -8.97 8.20
CA GLU A 229 -10.50 -8.86 6.87
C GLU A 229 -9.78 -9.77 5.87
N SER A 230 -8.45 -9.73 5.84
CA SER A 230 -7.64 -10.56 4.95
C SER A 230 -7.86 -12.05 5.19
N LEU A 231 -7.88 -12.48 6.47
CA LEU A 231 -8.17 -13.87 6.85
C LEU A 231 -9.57 -14.27 6.41
N THR A 232 -10.57 -13.40 6.60
CA THR A 232 -11.95 -13.67 6.17
C THR A 232 -12.06 -13.85 4.65
N LEU A 233 -11.38 -13.02 3.88
CA LEU A 233 -11.40 -13.11 2.41
C LEU A 233 -10.73 -14.39 1.91
N ILE A 234 -9.67 -14.85 2.55
CA ILE A 234 -8.99 -16.11 2.23
C ILE A 234 -9.89 -17.29 2.65
N GLN A 235 -10.38 -17.31 3.89
CA GLN A 235 -11.25 -18.34 4.44
C GLN A 235 -12.49 -18.56 3.56
N THR A 236 -13.12 -17.48 3.12
CA THR A 236 -14.36 -17.53 2.31
C THR A 236 -14.11 -17.76 0.82
N GLY A 237 -12.84 -17.92 0.39
CA GLY A 237 -12.47 -18.13 -1.01
C GLY A 237 -12.66 -16.89 -1.90
N ARG A 238 -12.85 -15.70 -1.31
CA ARG A 238 -12.92 -14.41 -2.05
C ARG A 238 -11.55 -13.92 -2.50
N MET A 239 -10.50 -14.35 -1.81
CA MET A 239 -9.10 -14.13 -2.14
C MET A 239 -8.39 -15.49 -2.20
N LYS A 240 -7.48 -15.64 -3.16
CA LYS A 240 -6.62 -16.83 -3.21
C LYS A 240 -5.73 -16.88 -1.97
N PRO A 241 -5.44 -18.07 -1.42
CA PRO A 241 -4.45 -18.21 -0.36
C PRO A 241 -3.10 -17.64 -0.79
N VAL A 242 -2.54 -16.82 0.08
CA VAL A 242 -1.17 -16.29 -0.02
C VAL A 242 -0.45 -16.54 1.31
N PRO A 243 0.89 -16.55 1.37
CA PRO A 243 1.61 -16.59 2.64
C PRO A 243 1.08 -15.53 3.60
N PHE A 244 0.60 -15.97 4.77
CA PHE A 244 0.06 -15.11 5.82
C PHE A 244 0.93 -15.24 7.06
N LEU A 245 1.84 -14.29 7.25
CA LEU A 245 2.93 -14.34 8.22
C LEU A 245 2.62 -13.47 9.42
N LEU A 246 2.55 -14.05 10.62
CA LEU A 246 2.41 -13.31 11.87
C LEU A 246 3.76 -13.24 12.59
N PHE A 247 4.34 -12.05 12.66
CA PHE A 247 5.56 -11.79 13.41
C PHE A 247 5.26 -11.67 14.90
N GLY A 248 5.96 -12.46 15.71
CA GLY A 248 5.87 -12.39 17.15
C GLY A 248 4.78 -13.25 17.76
N ARG A 249 4.94 -14.57 17.76
CA ARG A 249 3.99 -15.53 18.33
C ARG A 249 3.52 -15.14 19.72
N ALA A 250 4.44 -14.77 20.62
CA ALA A 250 4.10 -14.42 22.00
C ALA A 250 3.13 -13.20 22.13
N PHE A 251 3.24 -12.23 21.22
CA PHE A 251 2.31 -11.11 21.17
C PHE A 251 0.92 -11.57 20.75
N TRP A 252 0.83 -12.33 19.68
CA TRP A 252 -0.45 -12.74 19.09
C TRP A 252 -1.20 -13.73 19.97
N GLU A 253 -0.52 -14.75 20.53
CA GLU A 253 -1.13 -15.71 21.43
C GLU A 253 -1.59 -15.08 22.76
N ARG A 254 -1.00 -13.95 23.17
CA ARG A 254 -1.45 -13.20 24.34
C ARG A 254 -2.76 -12.46 24.09
N ILE A 255 -3.04 -12.00 22.89
CA ILE A 255 -4.22 -11.17 22.59
C ILE A 255 -5.32 -11.89 21.85
N ILE A 256 -5.01 -13.01 21.15
CA ILE A 256 -5.98 -13.79 20.40
C ILE A 256 -5.82 -15.27 20.76
N ASN A 257 -6.89 -15.86 21.28
CA ASN A 257 -6.95 -17.31 21.47
C ASN A 257 -7.58 -17.96 20.23
N TRP A 258 -6.77 -18.29 19.24
CA TRP A 258 -7.21 -18.91 18.00
C TRP A 258 -7.90 -20.25 18.21
N GLN A 259 -7.37 -21.08 19.14
CA GLN A 259 -7.94 -22.38 19.45
C GLN A 259 -9.36 -22.24 20.02
N ALA A 260 -9.60 -21.24 20.87
CA ALA A 260 -10.93 -20.99 21.41
C ALA A 260 -11.96 -20.61 20.33
N LEU A 261 -11.55 -19.96 19.22
CA LEU A 261 -12.43 -19.70 18.09
C LEU A 261 -12.81 -20.99 17.35
N ALA A 262 -11.85 -21.90 17.18
CA ALA A 262 -12.10 -23.21 16.58
C ALA A 262 -12.96 -24.09 17.49
N ASP A 263 -12.67 -24.14 18.79
CA ASP A 263 -13.45 -24.90 19.79
C ASP A 263 -14.90 -24.41 19.90
N ALA A 264 -15.11 -23.11 19.76
CA ALA A 264 -16.44 -22.50 19.70
C ALA A 264 -17.18 -22.78 18.37
N GLY A 265 -16.51 -23.33 17.37
CA GLY A 265 -17.06 -23.59 16.03
C GLY A 265 -17.31 -22.34 15.20
N THR A 266 -16.72 -21.20 15.57
CA THR A 266 -16.83 -19.93 14.81
C THR A 266 -15.88 -19.89 13.62
N ILE A 267 -14.80 -20.69 13.66
CA ILE A 267 -13.91 -21.00 12.56
C ILE A 267 -13.68 -22.50 12.49
N GLY A 268 -13.29 -23.01 11.31
CA GLY A 268 -12.91 -24.42 11.16
C GLY A 268 -11.50 -24.71 11.72
N PRO A 269 -11.19 -25.96 12.12
CA PRO A 269 -9.83 -26.34 12.54
C PRO A 269 -8.78 -26.11 11.45
N ASP A 270 -9.16 -26.21 10.18
CA ASP A 270 -8.25 -25.97 9.05
C ASP A 270 -7.93 -24.48 8.87
N ASP A 271 -8.77 -23.57 9.35
CA ASP A 271 -8.52 -22.13 9.29
C ASP A 271 -7.30 -21.72 10.12
N LEU A 272 -6.95 -22.51 11.14
CA LEU A 272 -5.74 -22.31 11.93
C LEU A 272 -4.45 -22.47 11.10
N LYS A 273 -4.52 -23.21 9.99
CA LYS A 273 -3.40 -23.43 9.07
C LYS A 273 -3.15 -22.25 8.12
N LEU A 274 -4.07 -21.28 8.06
CA LEU A 274 -3.91 -20.06 7.26
C LEU A 274 -2.78 -19.17 7.77
N ILE A 275 -2.40 -19.33 9.04
CA ILE A 275 -1.45 -18.49 9.74
C ILE A 275 -0.12 -19.20 9.91
N THR A 276 0.97 -18.56 9.53
CA THR A 276 2.32 -18.99 9.82
C THR A 276 2.99 -18.00 10.76
N TYR A 277 3.43 -18.46 11.93
CA TYR A 277 4.20 -17.64 12.85
C TYR A 277 5.66 -17.58 12.44
N VAL A 278 6.23 -16.39 12.53
CA VAL A 278 7.65 -16.12 12.30
C VAL A 278 8.18 -15.14 13.34
N GLU A 279 9.46 -15.24 13.66
CA GLU A 279 10.12 -14.34 14.62
C GLU A 279 11.13 -13.41 13.95
N THR A 280 11.73 -13.83 12.83
CA THR A 280 12.80 -13.11 12.15
C THR A 280 12.45 -12.82 10.68
N ALA A 281 13.15 -11.84 10.11
CA ALA A 281 13.05 -11.52 8.70
C ALA A 281 13.47 -12.69 7.80
N GLU A 282 14.47 -13.44 8.23
CA GLU A 282 15.00 -14.60 7.50
C GLU A 282 13.97 -15.72 7.44
N GLU A 283 13.37 -16.09 8.58
CA GLU A 283 12.29 -17.10 8.62
C GLU A 283 11.12 -16.72 7.71
N ALA A 284 10.71 -15.45 7.79
CA ALA A 284 9.63 -14.93 6.96
C ALA A 284 9.97 -14.99 5.47
N PHE A 285 11.20 -14.65 5.11
CA PHE A 285 11.67 -14.67 3.74
C PHE A 285 11.78 -16.07 3.16
N GLU A 286 12.22 -17.04 3.97
CA GLU A 286 12.24 -18.46 3.59
C GLU A 286 10.84 -18.99 3.29
N VAL A 287 9.85 -18.70 4.17
CA VAL A 287 8.45 -19.10 3.95
C VAL A 287 7.87 -18.43 2.70
N PHE A 288 8.15 -17.15 2.51
CA PHE A 288 7.71 -16.40 1.33
C PHE A 288 8.27 -17.01 0.03
N CYS A 289 9.58 -17.28 -0.03
CA CYS A 289 10.22 -17.87 -1.20
C CYS A 289 9.73 -19.29 -1.50
N ALA A 290 9.51 -20.10 -0.45
CA ALA A 290 9.03 -21.47 -0.61
C ALA A 290 7.61 -21.52 -1.20
N ALA A 291 6.73 -20.59 -0.81
CA ALA A 291 5.37 -20.51 -1.33
C ALA A 291 5.34 -20.11 -2.82
N GLU A 292 6.24 -19.26 -3.27
CA GLU A 292 6.34 -18.88 -4.68
C GLU A 292 6.89 -20.01 -5.56
N GLY A 293 7.84 -20.80 -5.06
CA GLY A 293 8.35 -21.99 -5.76
C GLY A 293 7.25 -23.03 -6.00
N ALA A 294 6.30 -23.19 -5.08
CA ALA A 294 5.14 -24.04 -5.27
C ALA A 294 4.10 -23.49 -6.27
N CYS A 295 4.06 -22.16 -6.50
CA CYS A 295 3.18 -21.53 -7.49
C CYS A 295 3.73 -21.57 -8.93
N GLY A 296 5.04 -21.73 -9.09
CA GLY A 296 5.69 -21.78 -10.41
C GLY A 296 5.35 -23.03 -11.26
N ASP A 297 4.96 -24.11 -10.62
CA ASP A 297 4.64 -25.38 -11.29
C ASP A 297 3.16 -25.52 -11.77
N GLN A 298 2.29 -24.58 -11.44
CA GLN A 298 0.86 -24.65 -11.82
C GLN A 298 0.49 -23.87 -13.08
N THR A 299 1.44 -23.21 -13.75
CA THR A 299 1.18 -22.45 -15.00
C THR A 299 1.50 -23.21 -16.29
N THR A 300 1.79 -24.52 -16.22
CA THR A 300 2.00 -25.39 -17.37
C THR A 300 1.11 -26.62 -17.32
N SER A 301 -0.21 -26.41 -17.40
CA SER A 301 -1.14 -27.49 -17.79
C SER A 301 -2.40 -26.90 -18.42
#